data_4e40f3d25b9d4d8dea41ef1f8554e4ea
#
_entry.id   4e40f3d25b9d4d8dea41ef1f8554e4ea
#
_cell.length_a   1.000
_cell.length_b   1.000
_cell.length_c   1.000
_cell.angle_alpha   90.00
_cell.angle_beta   90.00
_cell.angle_gamma   90.00
#
_symmetry.space_group_name_H-M   'P 1'
#
loop_
_entity.id
_entity.type
_entity.pdbx_description
1 polymer ?
#
loop_
_entity_poly.entity_id
_entity_poly.type
_entity_poly.pdbx_seq_one_letter_code
_entity_poly.pdbx_strand_id
1 'polypeptide(L)'
;NAGSPRLYSEEKMGLLQQYIKDPSSVDPWFELPKNSNMNPAFENSELGVGNTNYFDLHYKDWAFKQNHNLSLSGGGKKAQYYISGGYYSEDGILRYADMDFSRYNFAANISSQITDWMKVKVNTKFMHSDEDTPFGDGGLSEGFYHSLARFRPTVAPIDPNGHFTELTMIPYLQSGTYTNTQRDRFSLTAGLDIQPVKNWFIFFDYTYKLMDLEYE
;
A
#
# COMPACT_ATOMS: atom_id res chain seq x y z
N ASN A 1 0.45 18.40 3.81
CA ASN A 1 1.61 17.83 4.48
C ASN A 1 1.38 17.86 5.98
N ALA A 2 0.74 16.84 6.54
CA ALA A 2 0.75 16.59 7.97
C ALA A 2 2.17 16.07 8.30
N GLY A 3 3.04 16.97 8.75
CA GLY A 3 4.37 16.56 9.21
C GLY A 3 4.27 15.80 10.54
N SER A 4 5.31 15.03 10.85
CA SER A 4 5.46 14.41 12.16
C SER A 4 5.32 15.46 13.27
N PRO A 5 4.63 15.13 14.38
CA PRO A 5 4.58 16.01 15.54
C PRO A 5 5.99 16.35 16.01
N ARG A 6 6.21 17.60 16.41
CA ARG A 6 7.52 17.99 16.96
C ARG A 6 7.71 17.32 18.32
N LEU A 7 8.86 16.68 18.48
CA LEU A 7 9.29 16.15 19.77
C LEU A 7 9.62 17.28 20.74
N TYR A 8 9.48 16.99 22.04
CA TYR A 8 9.91 17.92 23.09
C TYR A 8 11.43 17.91 23.22
N SER A 9 12.00 19.02 23.64
CA SER A 9 13.43 19.06 24.03
C SER A 9 13.66 18.22 25.28
N GLU A 10 14.90 17.75 25.49
CA GLU A 10 15.30 17.00 26.70
C GLU A 10 15.00 17.77 27.97
N GLU A 11 15.20 19.09 27.96
CA GLU A 11 14.88 19.97 29.08
C GLU A 11 13.38 19.94 29.42
N LYS A 12 12.50 20.08 28.41
CA LYS A 12 11.03 20.02 28.62
C LYS A 12 10.58 18.65 29.07
N MET A 13 11.21 17.58 28.57
CA MET A 13 10.95 16.23 29.04
C MET A 13 11.36 16.03 30.50
N GLY A 14 12.50 16.58 30.90
CA GLY A 14 12.94 16.57 32.30
C GLY A 14 11.96 17.27 33.22
N LEU A 15 11.48 18.44 32.84
CA LEU A 15 10.46 19.18 33.60
C LEU A 15 9.13 18.42 33.68
N LEU A 16 8.70 17.77 32.60
CA LEU A 16 7.50 16.96 32.59
C LEU A 16 7.61 15.75 33.54
N GLN A 17 8.74 15.06 33.54
CA GLN A 17 9.01 13.94 34.45
C GLN A 17 9.06 14.38 35.90
N GLN A 18 9.64 15.56 36.18
CA GLN A 18 9.67 16.14 37.50
C GLN A 18 8.27 16.52 38.00
N TYR A 19 7.48 17.15 37.15
CA TYR A 19 6.08 17.52 37.43
C TYR A 19 5.22 16.28 37.76
N ILE A 20 5.44 15.16 37.06
CA ILE A 20 4.70 13.92 37.32
C ILE A 20 5.07 13.34 38.69
N LYS A 21 6.36 13.42 39.06
CA LYS A 21 6.82 12.94 40.38
C LYS A 21 6.36 13.81 41.54
N ASP A 22 6.42 15.11 41.36
CA ASP A 22 6.03 16.12 42.33
C ASP A 22 5.52 17.38 41.65
N PRO A 23 4.18 17.49 41.45
CA PRO A 23 3.56 18.64 40.82
C PRO A 23 3.89 19.99 41.49
N SER A 24 4.29 20.01 42.77
CA SER A 24 4.63 21.23 43.47
C SER A 24 6.05 21.73 43.18
N SER A 25 6.91 20.88 42.63
CA SER A 25 8.32 21.17 42.35
C SER A 25 8.59 21.93 41.07
N VAL A 26 7.59 22.08 40.20
CA VAL A 26 7.69 22.70 38.89
C VAL A 26 6.56 23.72 38.73
N ASP A 27 6.88 24.89 38.20
CA ASP A 27 5.88 25.88 37.87
C ASP A 27 4.85 25.27 36.89
N PRO A 28 3.55 25.23 37.25
CA PRO A 28 2.50 24.68 36.38
C PRO A 28 2.35 25.40 35.03
N TRP A 29 2.97 26.55 34.87
CA TRP A 29 3.00 27.34 33.65
C TRP A 29 4.18 27.04 32.72
N PHE A 30 5.09 26.13 33.10
CA PHE A 30 5.94 25.63 32.05
C PHE A 30 5.00 24.94 31.06
N GLU A 31 5.00 25.39 29.82
CA GLU A 31 4.08 25.02 28.76
C GLU A 31 3.96 23.50 28.58
N LEU A 32 3.19 22.85 29.44
CA LEU A 32 2.45 21.67 29.01
C LEU A 32 1.57 22.12 27.85
N PRO A 33 1.55 21.41 26.72
CA PRO A 33 0.63 21.76 25.65
C PRO A 33 -0.76 21.85 26.27
N LYS A 34 -1.28 23.07 26.35
CA LYS A 34 -2.65 23.36 26.79
C LYS A 34 -3.60 22.73 25.78
N ASN A 35 -3.84 21.45 25.88
CA ASN A 35 -5.00 20.87 25.27
C ASN A 35 -6.17 21.13 26.21
N SER A 36 -7.14 21.89 25.70
CA SER A 36 -8.40 22.21 26.34
C SER A 36 -9.23 20.98 26.73
N ASN A 37 -8.87 19.80 26.28
CA ASN A 37 -9.35 18.52 26.75
C ASN A 37 -8.20 17.86 27.52
N MET A 38 -8.12 18.14 28.79
CA MET A 38 -7.39 17.28 29.71
C MET A 38 -7.98 15.88 29.61
N ASN A 39 -7.36 15.05 28.78
CA ASN A 39 -7.75 13.66 28.71
C ASN A 39 -7.35 13.02 30.04
N PRO A 40 -8.29 12.36 30.77
CA PRO A 40 -7.98 11.62 31.98
C PRO A 40 -6.81 10.65 31.83
N ALA A 41 -6.49 10.23 30.63
CA ALA A 41 -5.29 9.47 30.28
C ALA A 41 -3.97 10.15 30.69
N PHE A 42 -3.94 11.46 30.90
CA PHE A 42 -2.79 12.17 31.45
C PHE A 42 -2.74 12.19 32.97
N GLU A 43 -3.86 11.99 33.60
CA GLU A 43 -3.96 11.89 35.09
C GLU A 43 -3.62 10.46 35.54
N ASN A 44 -3.71 9.48 34.66
CA ASN A 44 -3.35 8.10 34.95
C ASN A 44 -1.87 7.88 34.68
N SER A 45 -1.09 7.81 35.73
CA SER A 45 0.34 7.41 35.72
C SER A 45 0.60 6.05 35.01
N GLU A 46 -0.44 5.30 34.71
CA GLU A 46 -0.39 4.00 34.04
C GLU A 46 0.06 4.08 32.58
N LEU A 47 -0.13 5.22 31.91
CA LEU A 47 0.25 5.38 30.51
C LEU A 47 1.71 5.77 30.28
N GLY A 48 2.44 6.07 31.35
CA GLY A 48 3.84 6.45 31.28
C GLY A 48 4.06 7.77 30.53
N VAL A 49 5.33 8.17 30.50
CA VAL A 49 5.78 9.37 29.78
C VAL A 49 6.81 8.97 28.74
N GLY A 50 6.54 9.33 27.50
CA GLY A 50 7.42 9.11 26.36
C GLY A 50 7.84 10.41 25.69
N ASN A 51 8.73 10.31 24.74
CA ASN A 51 9.02 11.34 23.75
C ASN A 51 9.25 10.63 22.41
N THR A 52 8.15 10.16 21.82
CA THR A 52 8.17 9.21 20.71
C THR A 52 7.79 9.90 19.41
N ASN A 53 8.61 9.69 18.40
CA ASN A 53 8.21 9.96 17.03
C ASN A 53 7.40 8.77 16.50
N TYR A 54 6.09 8.92 16.45
CA TYR A 54 5.19 7.86 16.03
C TYR A 54 5.31 7.50 14.55
N PHE A 55 5.80 8.41 13.71
CA PHE A 55 6.08 8.08 12.32
C PHE A 55 7.26 7.10 12.23
N ASP A 56 8.37 7.38 12.93
CA ASP A 56 9.53 6.48 12.94
C ASP A 56 9.20 5.13 13.61
N LEU A 57 8.25 5.14 14.55
CA LEU A 57 7.79 3.90 15.19
C LEU A 57 7.03 3.01 14.20
N HIS A 58 6.15 3.60 13.36
CA HIS A 58 5.25 2.85 12.48
C HIS A 58 5.84 2.56 11.12
N TYR A 59 6.71 3.41 10.60
CA TYR A 59 7.26 3.27 9.26
C TYR A 59 8.62 2.60 9.25
N LYS A 60 8.83 1.74 8.27
CA LYS A 60 10.16 1.25 7.89
C LYS A 60 10.95 2.39 7.23
N ASP A 61 12.28 2.38 7.37
CA ASP A 61 13.13 3.37 6.71
C ASP A 61 13.16 3.15 5.19
N TRP A 62 12.91 1.91 4.77
CA TRP A 62 12.83 1.49 3.37
C TRP A 62 11.90 0.30 3.21
N ALA A 63 11.30 0.17 2.04
CA ALA A 63 10.51 -0.98 1.62
C ALA A 63 11.09 -1.51 0.30
N PHE A 64 11.13 -2.83 0.17
CA PHE A 64 11.67 -3.46 -1.03
C PHE A 64 10.63 -3.42 -2.15
N LYS A 65 11.11 -3.13 -3.36
CA LYS A 65 10.31 -3.11 -4.56
C LYS A 65 11.09 -3.70 -5.72
N GLN A 66 10.46 -4.58 -6.47
CA GLN A 66 11.07 -5.19 -7.64
C GLN A 66 10.12 -5.20 -8.83
N ASN A 67 10.70 -5.11 -10.02
CA ASN A 67 9.96 -5.17 -11.27
C ASN A 67 10.81 -5.88 -12.32
N HIS A 68 10.33 -7.03 -12.76
CA HIS A 68 11.00 -7.86 -13.75
C HIS A 68 10.11 -7.96 -14.98
N ASN A 69 10.67 -7.67 -16.15
CA ASN A 69 9.96 -7.79 -17.40
C ASN A 69 10.85 -8.53 -18.42
N LEU A 70 10.25 -9.50 -19.08
CA LEU A 70 10.86 -10.22 -20.17
C LEU A 70 9.98 -10.16 -21.39
N SER A 71 10.55 -9.90 -22.55
CA SER A 71 9.81 -9.95 -23.80
C SER A 71 10.59 -10.63 -24.90
N LEU A 72 9.86 -11.28 -25.79
CA LEU A 72 10.37 -11.93 -26.96
C LEU A 72 9.52 -11.50 -28.15
N SER A 73 10.15 -11.06 -29.20
CA SER A 73 9.49 -10.72 -30.47
C SER A 73 10.23 -11.33 -31.65
N GLY A 74 9.49 -11.67 -32.67
CA GLY A 74 10.07 -12.20 -33.89
C GLY A 74 9.05 -12.34 -34.99
N GLY A 75 9.52 -12.88 -36.11
CA GLY A 75 8.64 -13.16 -37.23
C GLY A 75 9.26 -12.78 -38.56
N GLY A 76 8.45 -12.85 -39.58
CA GLY A 76 8.81 -12.55 -40.98
C GLY A 76 7.67 -11.87 -41.72
N LYS A 77 7.71 -11.96 -43.05
CA LYS A 77 6.70 -11.32 -43.90
C LYS A 77 5.28 -11.89 -43.69
N LYS A 78 5.17 -13.16 -43.30
CA LYS A 78 3.89 -13.86 -43.18
C LYS A 78 3.36 -13.93 -41.76
N ALA A 79 4.23 -13.90 -40.76
CA ALA A 79 3.81 -14.02 -39.36
C ALA A 79 4.73 -13.17 -38.48
N GLN A 80 4.15 -12.56 -37.47
CA GLN A 80 4.84 -11.78 -36.45
C GLN A 80 4.26 -12.15 -35.07
N TYR A 81 5.12 -12.16 -34.08
CA TYR A 81 4.71 -12.39 -32.70
C TYR A 81 5.47 -11.47 -31.75
N TYR A 82 4.79 -11.16 -30.66
CA TYR A 82 5.35 -10.51 -29.48
C TYR A 82 4.75 -11.17 -28.27
N ILE A 83 5.60 -11.65 -27.36
CA ILE A 83 5.18 -12.28 -26.11
C ILE A 83 5.95 -11.57 -24.99
N SER A 84 5.26 -11.23 -23.92
CA SER A 84 5.89 -10.62 -22.74
C SER A 84 5.30 -11.17 -21.45
N GLY A 85 6.15 -11.25 -20.43
CA GLY A 85 5.78 -11.57 -19.06
C GLY A 85 6.42 -10.57 -18.12
N GLY A 86 5.73 -10.24 -17.06
CA GLY A 86 6.21 -9.33 -16.04
C GLY A 86 5.81 -9.80 -14.65
N TYR A 87 6.68 -9.54 -13.69
CA TYR A 87 6.43 -9.70 -12.27
C TYR A 87 6.77 -8.40 -11.55
N TYR A 88 5.89 -7.96 -10.70
CA TYR A 88 6.05 -6.81 -9.84
C TYR A 88 5.73 -7.20 -8.42
N SER A 89 6.53 -6.75 -7.46
CA SER A 89 6.28 -6.94 -6.04
C SER A 89 6.73 -5.68 -5.28
N GLU A 90 5.98 -5.35 -4.25
CA GLU A 90 6.23 -4.21 -3.37
C GLU A 90 5.86 -4.59 -1.95
N ASP A 91 6.83 -4.49 -1.04
CA ASP A 91 6.60 -4.69 0.39
C ASP A 91 5.95 -3.45 0.99
N GLY A 92 5.08 -3.65 1.97
CA GLY A 92 4.48 -2.56 2.72
C GLY A 92 5.48 -1.75 3.53
N ILE A 93 5.21 -0.47 3.68
CA ILE A 93 6.07 0.47 4.43
C ILE A 93 5.82 0.47 5.93
N LEU A 94 4.73 -0.12 6.43
CA LEU A 94 4.44 -0.24 7.85
C LEU A 94 5.24 -1.38 8.49
N ARG A 95 5.77 -1.14 9.72
CA ARG A 95 6.60 -2.12 10.44
C ARG A 95 5.81 -3.30 11.00
N TYR A 96 4.56 -3.08 11.35
CA TYR A 96 3.76 -4.00 12.16
C TYR A 96 2.53 -4.52 11.44
N ALA A 97 2.46 -4.33 10.13
CA ALA A 97 1.36 -4.79 9.32
C ALA A 97 1.88 -5.54 8.08
N ASP A 98 1.17 -6.57 7.72
CA ASP A 98 1.35 -7.21 6.43
C ASP A 98 0.63 -6.35 5.37
N MET A 99 1.40 -5.87 4.41
CA MET A 99 0.98 -4.96 3.35
C MET A 99 1.76 -5.25 2.09
N ASP A 100 1.59 -6.43 1.57
CA ASP A 100 2.34 -6.85 0.40
C ASP A 100 1.48 -6.71 -0.84
N PHE A 101 2.09 -6.26 -1.92
CA PHE A 101 1.45 -6.24 -3.23
C PHE A 101 2.28 -7.03 -4.22
N SER A 102 1.63 -7.93 -4.95
CA SER A 102 2.25 -8.62 -6.08
C SER A 102 1.38 -8.56 -7.33
N ARG A 103 2.03 -8.57 -8.49
CA ARG A 103 1.33 -8.58 -9.78
C ARG A 103 2.10 -9.35 -10.84
N TYR A 104 1.42 -10.26 -11.49
CA TYR A 104 1.89 -10.98 -12.65
C TYR A 104 1.17 -10.46 -13.90
N ASN A 105 1.91 -10.25 -14.95
CA ASN A 105 1.37 -9.84 -16.25
C ASN A 105 1.86 -10.79 -17.34
N PHE A 106 0.97 -11.12 -18.25
CA PHE A 106 1.31 -11.82 -19.47
C PHE A 106 0.62 -11.16 -20.64
N ALA A 107 1.31 -11.01 -21.77
CA ALA A 107 0.73 -10.57 -23.01
C ALA A 107 1.32 -11.33 -24.19
N ALA A 108 0.46 -11.68 -25.13
CA ALA A 108 0.88 -12.26 -26.40
C ALA A 108 0.09 -11.61 -27.54
N ASN A 109 0.83 -11.13 -28.54
CA ASN A 109 0.28 -10.55 -29.76
C ASN A 109 0.83 -11.36 -30.93
N ILE A 110 -0.05 -11.97 -31.68
CA ILE A 110 0.30 -12.80 -32.83
C ILE A 110 -0.48 -12.28 -34.03
N SER A 111 0.19 -12.14 -35.15
CA SER A 111 -0.46 -11.83 -36.39
C SER A 111 0.09 -12.70 -37.52
N SER A 112 -0.79 -13.16 -38.39
CA SER A 112 -0.43 -14.03 -39.52
C SER A 112 -1.17 -13.65 -40.77
N GLN A 113 -0.43 -13.51 -41.88
CA GLN A 113 -0.99 -13.39 -43.20
C GLN A 113 -1.36 -14.79 -43.68
N ILE A 114 -2.63 -15.15 -43.66
CA ILE A 114 -3.13 -16.48 -44.02
C ILE A 114 -3.19 -16.62 -45.56
N THR A 115 -3.67 -15.58 -46.23
CA THR A 115 -3.68 -15.47 -47.70
C THR A 115 -3.20 -14.08 -48.09
N ASP A 116 -3.04 -13.82 -49.38
CA ASP A 116 -2.62 -12.49 -49.86
C ASP A 116 -3.64 -11.38 -49.53
N TRP A 117 -4.87 -11.74 -49.27
CA TRP A 117 -5.98 -10.83 -48.98
C TRP A 117 -6.52 -10.89 -47.55
N MET A 118 -5.99 -11.82 -46.67
CA MET A 118 -6.50 -12.02 -45.30
C MET A 118 -5.38 -12.16 -44.29
N LYS A 119 -5.43 -11.31 -43.25
CA LYS A 119 -4.55 -11.34 -42.09
C LYS A 119 -5.39 -11.59 -40.84
N VAL A 120 -4.93 -12.51 -39.99
CA VAL A 120 -5.49 -12.81 -38.67
C VAL A 120 -4.60 -12.20 -37.58
N LYS A 121 -5.24 -11.64 -36.57
CA LYS A 121 -4.57 -11.09 -35.37
C LYS A 121 -5.18 -11.72 -34.12
N VAL A 122 -4.34 -12.09 -33.18
CA VAL A 122 -4.77 -12.54 -31.86
C VAL A 122 -3.94 -11.78 -30.82
N ASN A 123 -4.61 -11.07 -29.94
CA ASN A 123 -4.00 -10.38 -28.83
C ASN A 123 -4.60 -10.91 -27.53
N THR A 124 -3.77 -11.41 -26.65
CA THR A 124 -4.21 -11.83 -25.32
C THR A 124 -3.43 -11.11 -24.25
N LYS A 125 -4.11 -10.79 -23.15
CA LYS A 125 -3.53 -10.21 -21.95
C LYS A 125 -4.10 -10.90 -20.74
N PHE A 126 -3.25 -11.21 -19.81
CA PHE A 126 -3.61 -11.71 -18.49
C PHE A 126 -2.89 -10.88 -17.43
N MET A 127 -3.57 -10.59 -16.34
CA MET A 127 -3.03 -9.94 -15.17
C MET A 127 -3.65 -10.60 -13.94
N HIS A 128 -2.81 -11.01 -13.02
CA HIS A 128 -3.18 -11.39 -11.66
C HIS A 128 -2.51 -10.43 -10.69
N SER A 129 -3.25 -9.90 -9.74
CA SER A 129 -2.71 -9.12 -8.64
C SER A 129 -3.26 -9.60 -7.31
N ASP A 130 -2.40 -9.57 -6.32
CA ASP A 130 -2.64 -9.96 -4.94
C ASP A 130 -2.20 -8.81 -4.05
N GLU A 131 -3.08 -8.35 -3.16
CA GLU A 131 -2.89 -7.15 -2.33
C GLU A 131 -3.38 -7.42 -0.92
N ASP A 132 -2.47 -7.38 0.05
CA ASP A 132 -2.79 -7.43 1.46
C ASP A 132 -2.92 -6.02 2.04
N THR A 133 -4.03 -5.74 2.68
CA THR A 133 -4.31 -4.45 3.29
C THR A 133 -4.74 -4.63 4.74
N PRO A 134 -4.06 -4.03 5.73
CA PRO A 134 -4.47 -4.13 7.11
C PRO A 134 -5.79 -3.42 7.38
N PHE A 135 -6.49 -3.80 8.46
CA PHE A 135 -7.77 -3.25 8.92
C PHE A 135 -9.02 -3.59 8.10
N GLY A 136 -9.02 -4.67 7.31
CA GLY A 136 -10.21 -5.10 6.61
C GLY A 136 -10.67 -4.13 5.51
N ASP A 137 -11.93 -4.17 5.15
CA ASP A 137 -12.55 -3.49 3.99
C ASP A 137 -12.26 -1.98 3.82
N GLY A 138 -11.77 -1.32 4.84
CA GLY A 138 -11.43 0.11 4.76
C GLY A 138 -9.95 0.37 4.53
N GLY A 139 -9.11 -0.65 4.59
CA GLY A 139 -7.66 -0.50 4.51
C GLY A 139 -7.11 0.52 5.50
N LEU A 140 -5.94 1.04 5.22
CA LEU A 140 -5.39 2.19 5.93
C LEU A 140 -6.24 3.42 5.61
N SER A 141 -7.33 3.59 6.34
CA SER A 141 -8.24 4.71 6.18
C SER A 141 -7.55 6.04 6.47
N GLU A 142 -8.14 7.13 5.95
CA GLU A 142 -7.73 8.49 6.35
C GLU A 142 -7.64 8.62 7.88
N GLY A 143 -8.44 7.85 8.63
CA GLY A 143 -8.43 7.80 10.09
C GLY A 143 -7.13 7.32 10.69
N PHE A 144 -6.45 6.34 10.11
CA PHE A 144 -5.16 5.87 10.59
C PHE A 144 -4.08 6.97 10.46
N TYR A 145 -3.91 7.52 9.27
CA TYR A 145 -2.92 8.60 9.04
C TYR A 145 -3.23 9.85 9.83
N HIS A 146 -4.50 10.19 9.96
CA HIS A 146 -4.95 11.31 10.76
C HIS A 146 -4.64 11.09 12.25
N SER A 147 -4.89 9.90 12.77
CA SER A 147 -4.56 9.53 14.15
C SER A 147 -3.06 9.57 14.38
N LEU A 148 -2.28 8.99 13.47
CA LEU A 148 -0.83 8.97 13.54
C LEU A 148 -0.23 10.39 13.58
N ALA A 149 -0.77 11.30 12.77
CA ALA A 149 -0.35 12.71 12.76
C ALA A 149 -0.72 13.49 14.03
N ARG A 150 -1.67 12.98 14.83
CA ARG A 150 -2.18 13.62 16.05
C ARG A 150 -1.72 12.94 17.32
N PHE A 151 -1.01 11.83 17.26
CA PHE A 151 -0.46 11.19 18.44
C PHE A 151 0.47 12.14 19.18
N ARG A 152 0.28 12.20 20.50
CA ARG A 152 1.11 13.05 21.35
C ARG A 152 2.44 12.37 21.59
N PRO A 153 3.56 13.03 21.32
CA PRO A 153 4.89 12.45 21.58
C PRO A 153 5.10 12.02 23.03
N THR A 154 4.38 12.67 23.97
CA THR A 154 4.52 12.42 25.42
C THR A 154 3.84 11.14 25.89
N VAL A 155 3.04 10.47 25.10
CA VAL A 155 2.48 9.15 25.44
C VAL A 155 3.56 8.10 25.28
N ALA A 156 3.72 7.21 26.27
CA ALA A 156 4.64 6.08 26.14
C ALA A 156 4.05 5.03 25.17
N PRO A 157 4.82 4.56 24.19
CA PRO A 157 4.33 3.57 23.23
C PRO A 157 4.26 2.16 23.81
N ILE A 158 4.99 1.89 24.90
CA ILE A 158 5.15 0.58 25.52
C ILE A 158 4.79 0.70 27.01
N ASP A 159 4.04 -0.26 27.50
CA ASP A 159 3.65 -0.39 28.88
C ASP A 159 4.83 -0.94 29.75
N PRO A 160 4.72 -0.92 31.08
CA PRO A 160 5.77 -1.45 31.96
C PRO A 160 6.05 -2.96 31.77
N ASN A 161 5.17 -3.71 31.13
CA ASN A 161 5.33 -5.13 30.85
C ASN A 161 5.99 -5.39 29.47
N GLY A 162 6.28 -4.33 28.72
CA GLY A 162 6.93 -4.43 27.42
C GLY A 162 5.96 -4.60 26.24
N HIS A 163 4.66 -4.41 26.42
CA HIS A 163 3.67 -4.48 25.36
C HIS A 163 3.36 -3.11 24.78
N PHE A 164 3.05 -3.06 23.50
CA PHE A 164 2.56 -1.84 22.89
C PHE A 164 1.20 -1.46 23.47
N THR A 165 1.05 -0.18 23.80
CA THR A 165 -0.25 0.33 24.26
C THR A 165 -1.23 0.43 23.09
N GLU A 166 -2.53 0.28 23.38
CA GLU A 166 -3.58 0.40 22.37
C GLU A 166 -3.58 1.76 21.66
N LEU A 167 -3.12 2.81 22.36
CA LEU A 167 -3.01 4.17 21.81
C LEU A 167 -2.03 4.26 20.65
N THR A 168 -1.09 3.30 20.53
CA THR A 168 -0.16 3.26 19.40
C THR A 168 -0.80 2.73 18.11
N MET A 169 -1.96 2.10 18.18
CA MET A 169 -2.59 1.32 17.11
C MET A 169 -1.76 0.10 16.64
N ILE A 170 -0.58 -0.13 17.19
CA ILE A 170 0.26 -1.28 16.82
C ILE A 170 -0.42 -2.62 17.17
N PRO A 171 -1.08 -2.79 18.33
CA PRO A 171 -1.81 -4.02 18.62
C PRO A 171 -2.87 -4.36 17.57
N TYR A 172 -3.51 -3.34 16.98
CA TYR A 172 -4.49 -3.55 15.89
C TYR A 172 -3.79 -4.00 14.60
N LEU A 173 -2.64 -3.40 14.26
CA LEU A 173 -1.83 -3.83 13.12
C LEU A 173 -1.32 -5.27 13.27
N GLN A 174 -0.97 -5.67 14.50
CA GLN A 174 -0.49 -7.01 14.83
C GLN A 174 -1.60 -8.04 15.05
N SER A 175 -2.86 -7.61 15.13
CA SER A 175 -3.99 -8.52 15.37
C SER A 175 -4.24 -9.52 14.24
N GLY A 176 -3.58 -9.35 13.10
CA GLY A 176 -3.77 -10.20 11.92
C GLY A 176 -5.07 -9.93 11.18
N THR A 177 -5.76 -8.84 11.50
CA THR A 177 -6.93 -8.41 10.71
C THR A 177 -6.44 -7.73 9.44
N TYR A 178 -6.57 -8.40 8.32
CA TYR A 178 -6.24 -7.88 7.00
C TYR A 178 -7.33 -8.30 6.00
N THR A 179 -7.37 -7.61 4.89
CA THR A 179 -8.15 -8.00 3.72
C THR A 179 -7.16 -8.37 2.62
N ASN A 180 -7.26 -9.59 2.13
CA ASN A 180 -6.59 -9.99 0.90
C ASN A 180 -7.51 -9.70 -0.28
N THR A 181 -7.01 -9.00 -1.28
CA THR A 181 -7.75 -8.68 -2.49
C THR A 181 -7.05 -9.26 -3.70
N GLN A 182 -7.67 -10.26 -4.32
CA GLN A 182 -7.17 -10.86 -5.54
C GLN A 182 -7.97 -10.33 -6.73
N ARG A 183 -7.25 -9.98 -7.80
CA ARG A 183 -7.87 -9.48 -9.03
C ARG A 183 -7.28 -10.17 -10.23
N ASP A 184 -8.14 -10.88 -10.96
CA ASP A 184 -7.82 -11.50 -12.23
C ASP A 184 -8.44 -10.72 -13.39
N ARG A 185 -7.63 -10.43 -14.40
CA ARG A 185 -8.10 -9.81 -15.62
C ARG A 185 -7.57 -10.56 -16.82
N PHE A 186 -8.48 -11.04 -17.64
CA PHE A 186 -8.17 -11.68 -18.90
C PHE A 186 -8.82 -10.91 -20.05
N SER A 187 -8.09 -10.75 -21.13
CA SER A 187 -8.61 -10.15 -22.37
C SER A 187 -8.07 -10.91 -23.56
N LEU A 188 -8.98 -11.30 -24.45
CA LEU A 188 -8.66 -11.92 -25.72
C LEU A 188 -9.32 -11.11 -26.83
N THR A 189 -8.53 -10.63 -27.79
CA THR A 189 -9.02 -9.97 -29.01
C THR A 189 -8.62 -10.80 -30.22
N ALA A 190 -9.59 -11.21 -31.00
CA ALA A 190 -9.39 -11.83 -32.30
C ALA A 190 -9.75 -10.82 -33.40
N GLY A 191 -8.86 -10.59 -34.34
CA GLY A 191 -9.02 -9.64 -35.41
C GLY A 191 -8.80 -10.25 -36.80
N LEU A 192 -9.55 -9.77 -37.77
CA LEU A 192 -9.43 -10.10 -39.17
C LEU A 192 -9.27 -8.81 -40.00
N ASP A 193 -8.21 -8.74 -40.79
CA ASP A 193 -8.01 -7.71 -41.81
C ASP A 193 -8.18 -8.36 -43.17
N ILE A 194 -9.12 -7.88 -43.95
CA ILE A 194 -9.48 -8.48 -45.24
C ILE A 194 -9.37 -7.42 -46.32
N GLN A 195 -8.67 -7.76 -47.40
CA GLN A 195 -8.55 -6.94 -48.59
C GLN A 195 -9.09 -7.72 -49.84
N PRO A 196 -10.40 -7.81 -50.02
CA PRO A 196 -10.99 -8.64 -51.06
C PRO A 196 -10.67 -8.16 -52.45
N VAL A 197 -10.48 -6.86 -52.64
CA VAL A 197 -10.06 -6.21 -53.89
C VAL A 197 -9.12 -5.06 -53.60
N LYS A 198 -8.35 -4.63 -54.60
CA LYS A 198 -7.38 -3.55 -54.47
C LYS A 198 -8.02 -2.28 -53.91
N ASN A 199 -7.38 -1.69 -52.87
CA ASN A 199 -7.79 -0.48 -52.16
C ASN A 199 -9.10 -0.58 -51.35
N TRP A 200 -9.63 -1.77 -51.13
CA TRP A 200 -10.81 -1.97 -50.28
C TRP A 200 -10.44 -2.82 -49.06
N PHE A 201 -10.53 -2.25 -47.85
CA PHE A 201 -10.13 -2.90 -46.60
C PHE A 201 -11.32 -3.03 -45.67
N ILE A 202 -11.48 -4.19 -45.07
CA ILE A 202 -12.50 -4.52 -44.08
C ILE A 202 -11.73 -4.99 -42.81
N PHE A 203 -12.05 -4.39 -41.68
CA PHE A 203 -11.48 -4.76 -40.38
C PHE A 203 -12.60 -5.28 -39.51
N PHE A 204 -12.35 -6.41 -38.85
CA PHE A 204 -13.26 -6.97 -37.88
C PHE A 204 -12.44 -7.36 -36.64
N ASP A 205 -12.83 -6.84 -35.47
CA ASP A 205 -12.22 -7.17 -34.19
C ASP A 205 -13.30 -7.58 -33.19
N TYR A 206 -13.10 -8.72 -32.55
CA TYR A 206 -13.92 -9.20 -31.44
C TYR A 206 -13.09 -9.30 -30.19
N THR A 207 -13.54 -8.68 -29.09
CA THR A 207 -12.83 -8.70 -27.80
C THR A 207 -13.71 -9.35 -26.74
N TYR A 208 -13.18 -10.38 -26.12
CA TYR A 208 -13.71 -10.98 -24.90
C TYR A 208 -12.89 -10.53 -23.71
N LYS A 209 -13.57 -10.11 -22.64
CA LYS A 209 -12.93 -9.72 -21.38
C LYS A 209 -13.58 -10.46 -20.23
N LEU A 210 -12.75 -11.00 -19.34
CA LEU A 210 -13.14 -11.55 -18.05
C LEU A 210 -12.44 -10.74 -16.97
N MET A 211 -13.18 -10.44 -15.91
CA MET A 211 -12.64 -9.80 -14.73
C MET A 211 -13.22 -10.52 -13.53
N ASP A 212 -12.35 -11.00 -12.66
CA ASP A 212 -12.70 -11.62 -11.39
C ASP A 212 -12.08 -10.81 -10.26
N LEU A 213 -12.80 -10.73 -9.15
CA LEU A 213 -12.41 -9.98 -7.98
C LEU A 213 -12.84 -10.76 -6.75
N GLU A 214 -11.88 -11.22 -5.97
CA GLU A 214 -12.07 -11.99 -4.76
C GLU A 214 -11.54 -11.20 -3.56
N TYR A 215 -12.30 -11.24 -2.45
CA TYR A 215 -11.93 -10.67 -1.16
C TYR A 215 -11.95 -11.77 -0.11
N GLU A 216 -10.86 -11.91 0.64
CA GLU A 216 -10.74 -12.78 1.80
C GLU A 216 -10.42 -11.99 3.07
#